data_c25da1119b16e34ef977c5e7acc0665c
#
_entry.id   c25da1119b16e34ef977c5e7acc0665c
#
_cell.length_a   1.000
_cell.length_b   1.000
_cell.length_c   1.000
_cell.angle_alpha   90.00
_cell.angle_beta   90.00
_cell.angle_gamma   90.00
#
_symmetry.space_group_name_H-M   'P 1'
#
loop_
_entity.id
_entity.type
_entity.pdbx_description
1 polymer ?
#
loop_
_entity_poly.entity_id
_entity_poly.type
_entity_poly.pdbx_seq_one_letter_code
_entity_poly.pdbx_strand_id
1 'polypeptide(L)'
;MPAHNGIRNRGLPKPTDDGTTFLVTENAGTEEGPPFITLNTNSTLKGVVLYYPRQDPDQEPKPYPWAIAMRGKNPAVLDVEMLNPFNGIDTSRSERHLIRNVHGQPLRRGIFIDAIYDIGRVENVHFNPWWSVKPKLFQWQMANGEAFILGRSDWQYVHNTFCFGYKVGYKFIKTEAGVCNGNFLGLGADDCWTAVVVEQSAPYGLLITNGQFVSFHGPDPTMVEVGDGNRGSVRFVNCAFWGPCNQIARVAGKGTVGFSDCTFTRWDSQNENRHALQVAGGTILVRGCEFRQAKPQIELGESVRRAVITGNVFTGPIRITNRSKGNVQISSNADQ
;
A
#
# COMPACT_ATOMS: atom_id res chain seq x y z
N MET A 1 -18.59 2.23 -14.10
CA MET A 1 -17.90 3.36 -13.48
C MET A 1 -18.18 4.59 -14.30
N PRO A 2 -18.49 5.75 -13.72
CA PRO A 2 -18.56 6.96 -14.51
C PRO A 2 -17.23 7.14 -15.23
N ALA A 3 -17.24 7.78 -16.38
CA ALA A 3 -16.06 7.96 -17.21
C ALA A 3 -15.02 8.81 -16.48
N HIS A 4 -14.30 8.19 -15.55
CA HIS A 4 -13.22 8.78 -14.76
C HIS A 4 -12.16 9.46 -15.63
N ASN A 5 -12.12 9.05 -16.89
CA ASN A 5 -11.00 9.33 -17.79
C ASN A 5 -11.15 10.61 -18.58
N GLY A 6 -12.34 11.14 -18.70
CA GLY A 6 -12.55 12.21 -19.65
C GLY A 6 -12.06 13.55 -19.15
N ILE A 7 -12.45 13.93 -17.99
CA ILE A 7 -12.35 15.32 -17.52
C ILE A 7 -11.23 15.47 -16.50
N ARG A 8 -11.10 14.51 -15.60
CA ARG A 8 -10.23 14.62 -14.41
C ARG A 8 -8.74 14.44 -14.70
N ASN A 9 -8.42 13.66 -15.71
CA ASN A 9 -7.02 13.37 -16.06
C ASN A 9 -6.34 14.47 -16.91
N ARG A 10 -6.87 15.68 -16.97
CA ARG A 10 -6.36 16.72 -17.86
C ARG A 10 -5.73 17.91 -17.18
N GLY A 11 -5.58 17.87 -15.85
CA GLY A 11 -5.08 19.01 -15.10
C GLY A 11 -5.95 20.24 -15.29
N LEU A 12 -7.26 20.06 -15.29
CA LEU A 12 -8.21 21.15 -15.52
C LEU A 12 -8.05 22.21 -14.43
N PRO A 13 -8.26 23.50 -14.75
CA PRO A 13 -8.16 24.58 -13.79
C PRO A 13 -9.21 24.52 -12.69
N LYS A 14 -10.28 23.78 -12.90
CA LYS A 14 -11.36 23.52 -11.92
C LYS A 14 -12.07 22.20 -12.28
N PRO A 15 -12.66 21.51 -11.30
CA PRO A 15 -13.64 20.47 -11.59
C PRO A 15 -14.88 21.11 -12.16
N THR A 16 -15.56 20.41 -13.05
CA THR A 16 -16.81 20.85 -13.66
C THR A 16 -17.94 19.98 -13.16
N ASP A 17 -19.07 20.55 -12.83
CA ASP A 17 -20.38 19.91 -12.61
C ASP A 17 -20.42 18.72 -11.61
N ASP A 18 -19.43 18.60 -10.76
CA ASP A 18 -19.28 17.45 -9.87
C ASP A 18 -19.84 17.69 -8.44
N GLY A 19 -20.75 18.61 -8.29
CA GLY A 19 -21.42 18.92 -7.02
C GLY A 19 -20.69 19.99 -6.19
N THR A 20 -20.90 19.99 -4.89
CA THR A 20 -20.30 20.99 -3.98
C THR A 20 -18.80 20.84 -3.93
N THR A 21 -18.06 21.84 -4.40
CA THR A 21 -16.61 21.84 -4.47
C THR A 21 -16.02 22.94 -3.60
N PHE A 22 -15.10 22.54 -2.71
CA PHE A 22 -14.26 23.47 -1.99
C PHE A 22 -12.99 23.77 -2.80
N LEU A 23 -12.77 25.05 -3.10
CA LEU A 23 -11.53 25.54 -3.70
C LEU A 23 -10.54 25.90 -2.59
N VAL A 24 -9.55 25.05 -2.39
CA VAL A 24 -8.58 25.23 -1.29
C VAL A 24 -7.40 26.08 -1.77
N THR A 25 -7.33 27.31 -1.31
CA THR A 25 -6.33 28.30 -1.72
C THR A 25 -5.29 28.64 -0.65
N GLU A 26 -5.61 28.38 0.61
CA GLU A 26 -4.75 28.73 1.75
C GLU A 26 -3.56 27.78 1.89
N ASN A 27 -2.50 28.27 2.50
CA ASN A 27 -1.27 27.52 2.84
C ASN A 27 -0.56 26.86 1.65
N ALA A 28 -0.71 27.39 0.45
CA ALA A 28 0.00 26.92 -0.73
C ALA A 28 1.51 27.16 -0.59
N GLY A 29 2.31 26.10 -0.73
CA GLY A 29 3.78 26.14 -0.67
C GLY A 29 4.39 25.64 0.64
N THR A 30 3.58 25.16 1.60
CA THR A 30 4.07 24.54 2.84
C THR A 30 3.28 23.27 3.20
N GLU A 31 3.94 22.27 3.72
CA GLU A 31 3.28 21.11 4.35
C GLU A 31 2.85 21.42 5.80
N GLU A 32 3.52 22.39 6.42
CA GLU A 32 3.26 22.79 7.79
C GLU A 32 2.07 23.74 7.84
N GLY A 33 1.23 23.59 8.84
CA GLY A 33 0.07 24.45 9.04
C GLY A 33 -1.18 23.66 9.44
N PRO A 34 -2.27 24.37 9.73
CA PRO A 34 -3.52 23.72 10.08
C PRO A 34 -4.09 22.96 8.88
N PRO A 35 -4.75 21.82 9.11
CA PRO A 35 -5.53 21.14 8.08
C PRO A 35 -6.63 22.04 7.53
N PHE A 36 -7.01 21.84 6.27
CA PHE A 36 -8.13 22.60 5.69
C PHE A 36 -9.44 22.32 6.43
N ILE A 37 -9.71 21.03 6.75
CA ILE A 37 -10.87 20.62 7.54
C ILE A 37 -10.39 19.80 8.74
N THR A 38 -10.88 20.10 9.94
CA THR A 38 -10.70 19.27 11.12
C THR A 38 -12.04 18.71 11.56
N LEU A 39 -12.15 17.38 11.59
CA LEU A 39 -13.31 16.66 12.10
C LEU A 39 -13.02 16.20 13.53
N ASN A 40 -13.81 16.70 14.47
CA ASN A 40 -13.73 16.31 15.87
C ASN A 40 -14.70 15.16 16.19
N THR A 41 -14.88 14.86 17.47
CA THR A 41 -15.78 13.79 17.93
C THR A 41 -17.18 13.89 17.31
N ASN A 42 -17.67 12.78 16.72
CA ASN A 42 -18.98 12.65 16.07
C ASN A 42 -19.22 13.61 14.89
N SER A 43 -18.16 14.13 14.25
CA SER A 43 -18.28 14.97 13.06
C SER A 43 -18.17 14.16 11.79
N THR A 44 -18.93 14.55 10.76
CA THR A 44 -18.90 13.90 9.45
C THR A 44 -18.75 14.92 8.34
N LEU A 45 -17.81 14.68 7.42
CA LEU A 45 -17.75 15.33 6.11
C LEU A 45 -18.33 14.39 5.06
N LYS A 46 -19.29 14.88 4.28
CA LYS A 46 -19.95 14.04 3.28
C LYS A 46 -20.29 14.78 1.98
N GLY A 47 -20.12 14.10 0.85
CA GLY A 47 -20.69 14.52 -0.44
C GLY A 47 -20.04 15.76 -1.03
N VAL A 48 -18.72 15.94 -0.90
CA VAL A 48 -18.00 17.12 -1.38
C VAL A 48 -16.78 16.75 -2.21
N VAL A 49 -16.34 17.69 -3.04
CA VAL A 49 -15.08 17.64 -3.77
C VAL A 49 -14.10 18.64 -3.15
N LEU A 50 -12.85 18.20 -2.94
CA LEU A 50 -11.75 19.08 -2.55
C LEU A 50 -10.83 19.29 -3.76
N TYR A 51 -10.66 20.55 -4.16
CA TYR A 51 -9.82 20.92 -5.28
C TYR A 51 -8.84 22.05 -4.92
N TYR A 52 -7.59 21.87 -5.31
CA TYR A 52 -6.49 22.80 -5.05
C TYR A 52 -6.10 23.52 -6.35
N PRO A 53 -6.69 24.69 -6.64
CA PRO A 53 -6.55 25.36 -7.94
C PRO A 53 -5.14 25.90 -8.22
N ARG A 54 -4.28 26.01 -7.20
CA ARG A 54 -2.87 26.42 -7.37
C ARG A 54 -1.92 25.26 -7.64
N GLN A 55 -2.41 24.00 -7.67
CA GLN A 55 -1.65 22.87 -8.22
C GLN A 55 -1.55 23.04 -9.73
N ASP A 56 -0.36 22.92 -10.27
CA ASP A 56 -0.09 22.99 -11.71
C ASP A 56 0.32 21.59 -12.18
N PRO A 57 -0.44 20.95 -13.10
CA PRO A 57 -0.10 19.61 -13.57
C PRO A 57 1.17 19.56 -14.43
N ASP A 58 1.67 20.69 -14.92
CA ASP A 58 2.91 20.81 -15.68
C ASP A 58 4.15 21.05 -14.77
N GLN A 59 3.95 21.07 -13.45
CA GLN A 59 5.00 21.25 -12.44
C GLN A 59 5.01 20.10 -11.43
N GLU A 60 6.05 20.05 -10.59
CA GLU A 60 6.02 19.22 -9.41
C GLU A 60 4.93 19.70 -8.45
N PRO A 61 4.33 18.79 -7.66
CA PRO A 61 3.27 19.15 -6.73
C PRO A 61 3.69 20.24 -5.76
N LYS A 62 2.86 21.26 -5.65
CA LYS A 62 3.03 22.31 -4.64
C LYS A 62 2.65 21.76 -3.27
N PRO A 63 3.49 21.89 -2.25
CA PRO A 63 3.17 21.45 -0.90
C PRO A 63 1.93 22.13 -0.33
N TYR A 64 1.14 21.36 0.44
CA TYR A 64 0.01 21.82 1.24
C TYR A 64 -0.09 21.00 2.52
N PRO A 65 -0.63 21.56 3.62
CA PRO A 65 -1.00 20.77 4.80
C PRO A 65 -2.04 19.68 4.47
N TRP A 66 -2.39 18.90 5.45
CA TRP A 66 -3.44 17.89 5.30
C TRP A 66 -4.78 18.51 4.85
N ALA A 67 -5.42 17.89 3.88
CA ALA A 67 -6.75 18.31 3.43
C ALA A 67 -7.80 18.08 4.54
N ILE A 68 -7.74 16.94 5.20
CA ILE A 68 -8.65 16.56 6.27
C ILE A 68 -7.84 15.99 7.44
N ALA A 69 -8.11 16.48 8.64
CA ALA A 69 -7.67 15.86 9.88
C ALA A 69 -8.86 15.31 10.67
N MET A 70 -8.78 14.07 11.09
CA MET A 70 -9.79 13.41 11.92
C MET A 70 -9.25 13.25 13.34
N ARG A 71 -9.99 13.71 14.34
CA ARG A 71 -9.56 13.75 15.74
C ARG A 71 -10.69 13.28 16.66
N GLY A 72 -10.33 12.72 17.81
CA GLY A 72 -11.31 12.30 18.83
C GLY A 72 -12.03 11.00 18.44
N LYS A 73 -13.32 10.91 18.72
CA LYS A 73 -14.09 9.66 18.61
C LYS A 73 -15.14 9.73 17.50
N ASN A 74 -15.28 8.66 16.74
CA ASN A 74 -16.26 8.47 15.68
C ASN A 74 -16.26 9.57 14.58
N PRO A 75 -15.14 10.18 14.17
CA PRO A 75 -15.15 11.06 13.01
C PRO A 75 -15.37 10.24 11.73
N ALA A 76 -16.04 10.84 10.73
CA ALA A 76 -16.30 10.15 9.47
C ALA A 76 -16.05 11.03 8.24
N VAL A 77 -15.47 10.44 7.18
CA VAL A 77 -15.34 11.00 5.84
C VAL A 77 -16.04 10.06 4.86
N LEU A 78 -17.13 10.54 4.25
CA LEU A 78 -18.04 9.73 3.44
C LEU A 78 -18.29 10.36 2.07
N ASP A 79 -18.19 9.57 1.00
CA ASP A 79 -18.56 10.02 -0.35
C ASP A 79 -17.82 11.32 -0.75
N VAL A 80 -16.49 11.37 -0.54
CA VAL A 80 -15.65 12.56 -0.79
C VAL A 80 -14.69 12.31 -1.93
N GLU A 81 -14.57 13.27 -2.83
CA GLU A 81 -13.52 13.28 -3.83
C GLU A 81 -12.41 14.26 -3.44
N MET A 82 -11.19 13.75 -3.33
CA MET A 82 -9.97 14.54 -3.14
C MET A 82 -9.24 14.63 -4.46
N LEU A 83 -9.56 15.63 -5.29
CA LEU A 83 -9.14 15.65 -6.68
C LEU A 83 -7.61 15.73 -6.82
N ASN A 84 -6.96 16.66 -6.09
CA ASN A 84 -5.52 16.87 -6.19
C ASN A 84 -4.88 17.47 -4.92
N PRO A 85 -5.22 17.05 -3.70
CA PRO A 85 -4.53 17.54 -2.52
C PRO A 85 -3.07 17.05 -2.51
N PHE A 86 -2.17 17.81 -1.87
CA PHE A 86 -0.82 17.33 -1.62
C PHE A 86 -0.85 16.21 -0.57
N ASN A 87 -1.45 16.46 0.60
CA ASN A 87 -1.73 15.47 1.63
C ASN A 87 -3.27 15.31 1.78
N GLY A 88 -3.74 14.06 1.79
CA GLY A 88 -5.16 13.72 1.87
C GLY A 88 -5.71 13.75 3.30
N ILE A 89 -5.82 12.59 3.94
CA ILE A 89 -6.48 12.44 5.24
C ILE A 89 -5.49 12.00 6.31
N ASP A 90 -5.42 12.76 7.41
CA ASP A 90 -4.74 12.39 8.63
C ASP A 90 -5.75 11.96 9.70
N THR A 91 -5.76 10.66 10.03
CA THR A 91 -6.59 10.13 11.10
C THR A 91 -5.82 9.90 12.40
N SER A 92 -4.64 10.46 12.55
CA SER A 92 -3.87 10.28 13.77
C SER A 92 -4.65 10.76 15.02
N ARG A 93 -4.60 9.96 16.11
CA ARG A 93 -5.30 10.27 17.37
C ARG A 93 -6.82 10.35 17.23
N SER A 94 -7.42 9.54 16.34
CA SER A 94 -8.87 9.35 16.28
C SER A 94 -9.21 7.89 16.61
N GLU A 95 -10.33 7.68 17.29
CA GLU A 95 -10.84 6.35 17.58
C GLU A 95 -12.13 6.08 16.81
N ARG A 96 -12.30 4.86 16.33
CA ARG A 96 -13.49 4.42 15.58
C ARG A 96 -13.78 5.28 14.36
N HIS A 97 -12.73 5.78 13.73
CA HIS A 97 -12.88 6.54 12.49
C HIS A 97 -13.50 5.69 11.38
N LEU A 98 -14.25 6.36 10.50
CA LEU A 98 -14.77 5.75 9.27
C LEU A 98 -14.41 6.63 8.07
N ILE A 99 -13.63 6.06 7.12
CA ILE A 99 -13.35 6.63 5.82
C ILE A 99 -13.97 5.70 4.79
N ARG A 100 -14.97 6.19 4.04
CA ARG A 100 -15.68 5.34 3.09
C ARG A 100 -16.05 6.08 1.80
N ASN A 101 -15.92 5.37 0.67
CA ASN A 101 -16.21 5.90 -0.67
C ASN A 101 -15.41 7.18 -0.95
N VAL A 102 -14.10 7.13 -0.70
CA VAL A 102 -13.20 8.27 -0.97
C VAL A 102 -12.40 7.99 -2.23
N HIS A 103 -12.38 8.95 -3.13
CA HIS A 103 -11.72 8.85 -4.42
C HIS A 103 -10.80 10.05 -4.64
N GLY A 104 -9.82 9.93 -5.54
CA GLY A 104 -9.02 11.08 -5.92
C GLY A 104 -7.57 10.77 -6.24
N GLN A 105 -6.76 11.82 -6.26
CA GLN A 105 -5.33 11.77 -6.52
C GLN A 105 -4.56 12.59 -5.48
N PRO A 106 -4.47 12.13 -4.22
CA PRO A 106 -3.54 12.71 -3.27
C PRO A 106 -2.11 12.54 -3.78
N LEU A 107 -1.36 13.64 -3.89
CA LEU A 107 -0.10 13.65 -4.64
C LEU A 107 1.09 13.13 -3.83
N ARG A 108 1.09 13.38 -2.50
CA ARG A 108 2.20 13.02 -1.60
C ARG A 108 1.82 11.94 -0.59
N ARG A 109 0.74 12.14 0.17
CA ARG A 109 0.22 11.18 1.14
C ARG A 109 -1.29 11.05 0.98
N GLY A 110 -1.76 9.80 0.84
CA GLY A 110 -3.20 9.55 0.72
C GLY A 110 -3.88 9.56 2.09
N ILE A 111 -3.78 8.48 2.82
CA ILE A 111 -4.33 8.33 4.19
C ILE A 111 -3.21 7.97 5.15
N PHE A 112 -3.10 8.73 6.24
CA PHE A 112 -2.21 8.45 7.36
C PHE A 112 -3.01 8.05 8.59
N ILE A 113 -2.68 6.89 9.17
CA ILE A 113 -3.35 6.28 10.31
C ILE A 113 -2.30 6.09 11.40
N ASP A 114 -2.49 6.71 12.57
CA ASP A 114 -1.58 6.52 13.71
C ASP A 114 -2.24 6.83 15.04
N ALA A 115 -1.73 6.23 16.11
CA ALA A 115 -2.23 6.39 17.47
C ALA A 115 -3.74 6.10 17.62
N ILE A 116 -4.19 5.02 16.98
CA ILE A 116 -5.58 4.52 17.04
C ILE A 116 -5.61 3.35 18.02
N TYR A 117 -6.34 3.50 19.11
CA TYR A 117 -6.42 2.51 20.20
C TYR A 117 -7.75 1.75 20.21
N ASP A 118 -8.68 2.11 19.33
CA ASP A 118 -9.99 1.47 19.20
C ASP A 118 -10.49 1.55 17.75
N ILE A 119 -10.42 0.47 17.07
CA ILE A 119 -10.92 0.07 15.74
C ILE A 119 -11.15 1.21 14.73
N GLY A 120 -10.26 1.33 13.75
CA GLY A 120 -10.45 2.20 12.58
C GLY A 120 -11.01 1.44 11.37
N ARG A 121 -11.73 2.14 10.47
CA ARG A 121 -12.28 1.57 9.23
C ARG A 121 -11.98 2.43 8.04
N VAL A 122 -11.40 1.82 7.01
CA VAL A 122 -11.18 2.40 5.68
C VAL A 122 -11.80 1.46 4.65
N GLU A 123 -12.80 1.93 3.93
CA GLU A 123 -13.65 1.10 3.07
C GLU A 123 -13.85 1.76 1.70
N ASN A 124 -13.66 1.01 0.62
CA ASN A 124 -13.93 1.46 -0.75
C ASN A 124 -13.24 2.80 -1.06
N VAL A 125 -11.93 2.83 -0.88
CA VAL A 125 -11.09 3.99 -1.22
C VAL A 125 -10.32 3.70 -2.50
N HIS A 126 -10.35 4.65 -3.44
CA HIS A 126 -9.72 4.47 -4.74
C HIS A 126 -8.89 5.69 -5.11
N PHE A 127 -7.57 5.57 -5.00
CA PHE A 127 -6.62 6.60 -5.43
C PHE A 127 -6.06 6.27 -6.80
N ASN A 128 -6.34 7.12 -7.76
CA ASN A 128 -5.95 6.96 -9.15
C ASN A 128 -5.64 8.34 -9.75
N PRO A 129 -4.78 8.48 -10.77
CA PRO A 129 -4.41 9.79 -11.32
C PRO A 129 -5.55 10.40 -12.16
N TRP A 130 -6.69 10.59 -11.56
CA TRP A 130 -7.87 11.14 -12.22
C TRP A 130 -7.80 12.63 -12.50
N TRP A 131 -6.99 13.35 -11.74
CA TRP A 131 -6.75 14.76 -12.02
C TRP A 131 -5.74 14.94 -13.16
N SER A 132 -4.56 14.28 -13.07
CA SER A 132 -3.53 14.45 -14.10
C SER A 132 -2.52 13.31 -14.13
N VAL A 133 -2.15 12.90 -15.36
CA VAL A 133 -1.02 12.02 -15.69
C VAL A 133 0.12 12.76 -16.38
N LYS A 134 0.14 14.09 -16.34
CA LYS A 134 1.21 14.86 -16.97
C LYS A 134 2.58 14.44 -16.40
N PRO A 135 3.60 14.26 -17.25
CA PRO A 135 4.82 13.56 -16.90
C PRO A 135 5.53 14.11 -15.65
N LYS A 136 5.67 15.43 -15.54
CA LYS A 136 6.42 16.04 -14.44
C LYS A 136 5.73 15.80 -13.08
N LEU A 137 4.42 15.97 -13.04
CA LEU A 137 3.61 15.73 -11.85
C LEU A 137 3.59 14.23 -11.50
N PHE A 138 3.27 13.38 -12.48
CA PHE A 138 3.03 11.97 -12.23
C PHE A 138 4.32 11.22 -11.89
N GLN A 139 5.44 11.53 -12.56
CA GLN A 139 6.75 10.98 -12.20
C GLN A 139 7.16 11.39 -10.79
N TRP A 140 6.88 12.63 -10.39
CA TRP A 140 7.12 13.07 -9.01
C TRP A 140 6.26 12.28 -8.01
N GLN A 141 4.96 12.10 -8.29
CA GLN A 141 4.06 11.28 -7.46
C GLN A 141 4.58 9.85 -7.32
N MET A 142 4.95 9.21 -8.43
CA MET A 142 5.52 7.86 -8.42
C MET A 142 6.84 7.75 -7.65
N ALA A 143 7.64 8.82 -7.63
CA ALA A 143 8.91 8.82 -6.89
C ALA A 143 8.77 9.19 -5.40
N ASN A 144 7.70 9.86 -5.00
CA ASN A 144 7.55 10.44 -3.66
C ASN A 144 6.24 10.08 -2.95
N GLY A 145 5.21 9.69 -3.69
CA GLY A 145 3.87 9.47 -3.15
C GLY A 145 3.74 8.18 -2.32
N GLU A 146 2.99 8.23 -1.23
CA GLU A 146 2.63 7.10 -0.39
C GLU A 146 1.09 7.09 -0.22
N ALA A 147 0.42 6.03 -0.70
CA ALA A 147 -1.05 6.05 -0.75
C ALA A 147 -1.70 5.78 0.62
N PHE A 148 -1.29 4.71 1.30
CA PHE A 148 -1.81 4.31 2.62
C PHE A 148 -0.66 4.11 3.58
N ILE A 149 -0.61 4.88 4.66
CA ILE A 149 0.46 4.84 5.66
C ILE A 149 -0.17 4.48 7.01
N LEU A 150 0.26 3.36 7.59
CA LEU A 150 -0.32 2.80 8.81
C LEU A 150 0.75 2.67 9.90
N GLY A 151 0.66 3.54 10.90
CA GLY A 151 1.40 3.48 12.15
C GLY A 151 0.63 2.65 13.18
N ARG A 152 0.59 3.10 14.44
CA ARG A 152 -0.15 2.41 15.48
C ARG A 152 -1.66 2.39 15.19
N SER A 153 -2.21 1.21 15.04
CA SER A 153 -3.66 1.02 15.02
C SER A 153 -4.01 -0.36 15.56
N ASP A 154 -4.93 -0.40 16.54
CA ASP A 154 -5.47 -1.64 17.07
C ASP A 154 -6.69 -2.06 16.28
N TRP A 155 -6.62 -3.27 15.72
CA TRP A 155 -7.73 -3.87 14.98
C TRP A 155 -8.21 -3.04 13.79
N GLN A 156 -7.25 -2.51 13.01
CA GLN A 156 -7.59 -1.75 11.81
C GLN A 156 -8.31 -2.64 10.78
N TYR A 157 -9.37 -2.12 10.19
CA TYR A 157 -10.02 -2.71 9.01
C TYR A 157 -9.74 -1.85 7.79
N VAL A 158 -9.21 -2.47 6.72
CA VAL A 158 -9.04 -1.84 5.41
C VAL A 158 -9.65 -2.78 4.36
N HIS A 159 -10.71 -2.31 3.69
CA HIS A 159 -11.49 -3.15 2.78
C HIS A 159 -11.68 -2.50 1.42
N ASN A 160 -11.49 -3.26 0.32
CA ASN A 160 -11.71 -2.80 -1.06
C ASN A 160 -11.05 -1.47 -1.35
N THR A 161 -9.75 -1.38 -1.11
CA THR A 161 -8.98 -0.17 -1.40
C THR A 161 -8.05 -0.40 -2.57
N PHE A 162 -7.79 0.65 -3.33
CA PHE A 162 -6.94 0.59 -4.50
C PHE A 162 -6.10 1.87 -4.63
N CYS A 163 -4.87 1.72 -5.11
CA CYS A 163 -4.03 2.85 -5.50
C CYS A 163 -3.23 2.54 -6.76
N PHE A 164 -2.96 3.59 -7.54
CA PHE A 164 -2.22 3.52 -8.78
C PHE A 164 -1.15 4.62 -8.86
N GLY A 165 0.09 4.24 -9.23
CA GLY A 165 1.13 5.22 -9.53
C GLY A 165 1.71 5.93 -8.32
N TYR A 166 2.00 5.18 -7.25
CA TYR A 166 2.68 5.69 -6.06
C TYR A 166 4.05 5.04 -5.88
N LYS A 167 4.95 5.72 -5.14
CA LYS A 167 6.18 5.08 -4.69
C LYS A 167 5.87 3.87 -3.81
N VAL A 168 4.94 4.03 -2.85
CA VAL A 168 4.49 2.96 -1.98
C VAL A 168 2.97 2.93 -1.95
N GLY A 169 2.39 1.75 -2.22
CA GLY A 169 0.96 1.53 -2.10
C GLY A 169 0.50 1.50 -0.64
N TYR A 170 0.93 0.49 0.10
CA TYR A 170 0.61 0.30 1.53
C TYR A 170 1.89 0.25 2.34
N LYS A 171 2.03 1.16 3.30
CA LYS A 171 3.22 1.27 4.14
C LYS A 171 2.86 1.09 5.61
N PHE A 172 3.39 0.05 6.23
CA PHE A 172 3.22 -0.25 7.65
C PHE A 172 4.47 0.17 8.40
N ILE A 173 4.37 1.18 9.25
CA ILE A 173 5.50 1.81 9.92
C ILE A 173 5.45 1.61 11.44
N LYS A 174 6.59 1.79 12.09
CA LYS A 174 6.66 1.97 13.53
C LYS A 174 6.68 3.45 13.85
N THR A 175 5.78 3.89 14.74
CA THR A 175 5.76 5.24 15.29
C THR A 175 6.10 5.23 16.77
N GLU A 176 6.11 6.39 17.41
CA GLU A 176 6.20 6.49 18.88
C GLU A 176 4.99 5.82 19.57
N ALA A 177 3.80 5.87 18.95
CA ALA A 177 2.59 5.23 19.46
C ALA A 177 2.64 3.70 19.35
N GLY A 178 3.45 3.14 18.45
CA GLY A 178 3.60 1.70 18.26
C GLY A 178 3.50 1.23 16.82
N VAL A 179 2.81 0.11 16.61
CA VAL A 179 2.73 -0.61 15.32
C VAL A 179 1.31 -1.08 15.04
N CYS A 180 1.00 -1.31 13.78
CA CYS A 180 -0.31 -1.73 13.30
C CYS A 180 -0.56 -3.23 13.47
N ASN A 181 -1.83 -3.57 13.73
CA ASN A 181 -2.41 -4.89 13.47
C ASN A 181 -3.80 -4.71 12.84
N GLY A 182 -4.27 -5.73 12.15
CA GLY A 182 -5.62 -5.65 11.59
C GLY A 182 -5.92 -6.59 10.45
N ASN A 183 -7.07 -6.36 9.84
CA ASN A 183 -7.62 -7.12 8.73
C ASN A 183 -7.64 -6.26 7.47
N PHE A 184 -7.00 -6.76 6.43
CA PHE A 184 -6.79 -6.09 5.17
C PHE A 184 -7.37 -6.96 4.05
N LEU A 185 -8.53 -6.62 3.54
CA LEU A 185 -9.27 -7.43 2.59
C LEU A 185 -9.45 -6.70 1.25
N GLY A 186 -9.02 -7.35 0.16
CA GLY A 186 -9.20 -6.80 -1.18
C GLY A 186 -8.37 -5.55 -1.41
N LEU A 187 -7.10 -5.56 -0.99
CA LEU A 187 -6.15 -4.49 -1.29
C LEU A 187 -5.71 -4.57 -2.74
N GLY A 188 -5.69 -3.44 -3.44
CA GLY A 188 -5.12 -3.31 -4.78
C GLY A 188 -4.03 -2.25 -4.81
N ALA A 189 -2.86 -2.59 -5.34
CA ALA A 189 -1.81 -1.63 -5.65
C ALA A 189 -1.29 -1.92 -7.05
N ASP A 190 -1.39 -0.94 -7.95
CA ASP A 190 -0.96 -1.08 -9.32
C ASP A 190 0.02 0.04 -9.68
N ASP A 191 1.01 -0.31 -10.52
CA ASP A 191 2.02 0.63 -10.99
C ASP A 191 2.76 1.37 -9.86
N CYS A 192 2.97 0.71 -8.73
CA CYS A 192 3.79 1.24 -7.63
C CYS A 192 5.26 0.83 -7.81
N TRP A 193 6.19 1.59 -7.20
CA TRP A 193 7.57 1.09 -7.05
C TRP A 193 7.59 -0.11 -6.10
N THR A 194 6.88 0.01 -4.97
CA THR A 194 6.67 -1.09 -4.03
C THR A 194 5.21 -1.09 -3.60
N ALA A 195 4.52 -2.21 -3.82
CA ALA A 195 3.09 -2.28 -3.50
C ALA A 195 2.85 -2.32 -1.98
N VAL A 196 3.65 -3.10 -1.23
CA VAL A 196 3.53 -3.24 0.23
C VAL A 196 4.89 -3.12 0.88
N VAL A 197 5.06 -2.17 1.79
CA VAL A 197 6.25 -2.01 2.65
C VAL A 197 5.86 -2.25 4.10
N VAL A 198 6.59 -3.13 4.80
CA VAL A 198 6.42 -3.41 6.22
C VAL A 198 7.73 -3.14 6.94
N GLU A 199 7.84 -1.99 7.60
CA GLU A 199 8.96 -1.67 8.49
C GLU A 199 8.82 -2.46 9.80
N GLN A 200 7.60 -2.51 10.34
CA GLN A 200 7.27 -3.25 11.56
C GLN A 200 5.78 -3.56 11.62
N SER A 201 5.43 -4.67 12.27
CA SER A 201 4.05 -5.10 12.52
C SER A 201 3.89 -5.66 13.94
N ALA A 202 2.65 -5.70 14.42
CA ALA A 202 2.35 -6.32 15.72
C ALA A 202 2.56 -7.85 15.67
N PRO A 203 2.77 -8.51 16.83
CA PRO A 203 2.96 -9.96 16.88
C PRO A 203 1.77 -10.77 16.30
N TYR A 204 0.55 -10.32 16.51
CA TYR A 204 -0.67 -10.97 16.00
C TYR A 204 -0.94 -10.67 14.52
N GLY A 205 -0.33 -9.63 14.00
CA GLY A 205 -0.02 -9.48 12.59
C GLY A 205 -0.93 -8.65 11.74
N LEU A 206 -0.47 -8.53 10.51
CA LEU A 206 -1.21 -7.98 9.39
C LEU A 206 -1.82 -9.16 8.62
N LEU A 207 -3.16 -9.23 8.59
CA LEU A 207 -3.91 -10.31 7.94
C LEU A 207 -4.40 -9.79 6.58
N ILE A 208 -3.59 -9.98 5.53
CA ILE A 208 -3.84 -9.48 4.18
C ILE A 208 -4.44 -10.61 3.34
N THR A 209 -5.67 -10.42 2.88
CA THR A 209 -6.39 -11.44 2.12
C THR A 209 -7.00 -10.89 0.83
N ASN A 210 -7.05 -11.71 -0.22
CA ASN A 210 -7.66 -11.40 -1.52
C ASN A 210 -7.11 -10.11 -2.17
N GLY A 211 -5.82 -9.85 -1.99
CA GLY A 211 -5.15 -8.67 -2.57
C GLY A 211 -4.62 -8.93 -3.97
N GLN A 212 -4.46 -7.85 -4.74
CA GLN A 212 -3.77 -7.87 -6.04
C GLN A 212 -2.67 -6.82 -6.07
N PHE A 213 -1.45 -7.23 -6.37
CA PHE A 213 -0.27 -6.38 -6.25
C PHE A 213 0.56 -6.39 -7.54
N VAL A 214 0.90 -5.18 -8.01
CA VAL A 214 1.70 -4.94 -9.21
C VAL A 214 2.72 -3.85 -8.92
N SER A 215 3.99 -4.09 -9.30
CA SER A 215 5.08 -3.12 -9.15
C SER A 215 6.02 -3.25 -10.33
N PHE A 216 5.99 -2.30 -11.25
CA PHE A 216 6.84 -2.36 -12.46
C PHE A 216 7.56 -1.06 -12.81
N HIS A 217 7.33 0.01 -12.07
CA HIS A 217 8.11 1.24 -12.16
C HIS A 217 9.12 1.37 -11.01
N GLY A 218 10.03 2.31 -11.14
CA GLY A 218 11.11 2.52 -10.19
C GLY A 218 12.42 1.80 -10.57
N PRO A 219 13.48 2.04 -9.79
CA PRO A 219 14.80 1.49 -10.10
C PRO A 219 14.89 -0.02 -9.88
N ASP A 220 14.12 -0.55 -8.94
CA ASP A 220 14.13 -1.98 -8.58
C ASP A 220 12.74 -2.41 -8.09
N PRO A 221 11.76 -2.56 -9.01
CA PRO A 221 10.37 -2.80 -8.65
C PRO A 221 10.21 -4.12 -7.89
N THR A 222 9.68 -4.00 -6.66
CA THR A 222 9.45 -5.10 -5.73
C THR A 222 8.05 -5.00 -5.16
N MET A 223 7.27 -6.08 -5.20
CA MET A 223 5.87 -5.98 -4.76
C MET A 223 5.75 -5.92 -3.24
N VAL A 224 6.55 -6.70 -2.50
CA VAL A 224 6.53 -6.73 -1.04
C VAL A 224 7.93 -6.54 -0.47
N GLU A 225 8.10 -5.56 0.39
CA GLU A 225 9.31 -5.39 1.18
C GLU A 225 9.00 -5.50 2.68
N VAL A 226 9.60 -6.47 3.35
CA VAL A 226 9.54 -6.60 4.80
C VAL A 226 10.92 -6.32 5.37
N GLY A 227 11.05 -5.20 6.06
CA GLY A 227 12.31 -4.67 6.57
C GLY A 227 12.91 -5.49 7.72
N ASP A 228 14.20 -5.27 7.97
CA ASP A 228 14.99 -5.92 9.02
C ASP A 228 14.48 -5.61 10.44
N GLY A 229 13.79 -4.49 10.61
CA GLY A 229 13.12 -4.09 11.85
C GLY A 229 11.92 -4.97 12.20
N ASN A 230 11.32 -5.69 11.25
CA ASN A 230 10.08 -6.43 11.50
C ASN A 230 10.30 -7.63 12.44
N ARG A 231 9.50 -7.69 13.51
CA ARG A 231 9.47 -8.78 14.50
C ARG A 231 8.10 -9.42 14.63
N GLY A 232 7.08 -8.81 14.02
CA GLY A 232 5.71 -9.28 14.06
C GLY A 232 5.38 -10.28 12.96
N SER A 233 4.11 -10.43 12.70
CA SER A 233 3.58 -11.38 11.71
C SER A 233 2.95 -10.66 10.51
N VAL A 234 3.22 -11.15 9.31
CA VAL A 234 2.59 -10.69 8.07
C VAL A 234 2.07 -11.89 7.32
N ARG A 235 0.78 -11.90 6.97
CA ARG A 235 0.12 -13.00 6.28
C ARG A 235 -0.51 -12.51 5.00
N PHE A 236 -0.13 -13.12 3.88
CA PHE A 236 -0.80 -12.99 2.58
C PHE A 236 -1.55 -14.29 2.29
N VAL A 237 -2.87 -14.20 2.11
CA VAL A 237 -3.72 -15.36 1.84
C VAL A 237 -4.56 -15.08 0.60
N ASN A 238 -4.55 -16.00 -0.36
CA ASN A 238 -5.29 -15.88 -1.62
C ASN A 238 -5.02 -14.55 -2.34
N CYS A 239 -3.75 -14.17 -2.43
CA CYS A 239 -3.31 -12.93 -3.09
C CYS A 239 -2.67 -13.23 -4.45
N ALA A 240 -2.89 -12.33 -5.41
CA ALA A 240 -2.24 -12.39 -6.72
C ALA A 240 -1.12 -11.34 -6.80
N PHE A 241 0.08 -11.79 -7.14
CA PHE A 241 1.24 -10.97 -7.40
C PHE A 241 1.58 -11.10 -8.88
N TRP A 242 1.32 -10.06 -9.67
CA TRP A 242 1.41 -10.13 -11.12
C TRP A 242 1.96 -8.85 -11.76
N GLY A 243 2.33 -8.94 -13.02
CA GLY A 243 2.97 -7.85 -13.73
C GLY A 243 4.50 -7.89 -13.64
N PRO A 244 5.22 -7.20 -14.53
CA PRO A 244 6.66 -7.28 -14.59
C PRO A 244 7.32 -6.58 -13.39
N CYS A 245 7.93 -7.36 -12.50
CA CYS A 245 8.72 -6.84 -11.39
C CYS A 245 10.08 -7.53 -11.34
N ASN A 246 11.01 -7.04 -10.54
CA ASN A 246 12.27 -7.72 -10.30
C ASN A 246 12.11 -8.80 -9.22
N GLN A 247 11.36 -8.53 -8.19
CA GLN A 247 11.07 -9.50 -7.13
C GLN A 247 9.64 -9.39 -6.65
N ILE A 248 9.03 -10.54 -6.34
CA ILE A 248 7.73 -10.57 -5.69
C ILE A 248 7.89 -10.12 -4.23
N ALA A 249 8.86 -10.68 -3.51
CA ALA A 249 9.08 -10.28 -2.13
C ALA A 249 10.55 -10.31 -1.71
N ARG A 250 10.96 -9.29 -0.97
CA ARG A 250 12.16 -9.25 -0.15
C ARG A 250 11.75 -9.28 1.31
N VAL A 251 12.23 -10.27 2.05
CA VAL A 251 11.86 -10.48 3.44
C VAL A 251 13.10 -10.49 4.31
N ALA A 252 13.17 -9.54 5.22
CA ALA A 252 14.20 -9.45 6.24
C ALA A 252 13.57 -9.51 7.65
N GLY A 253 14.37 -9.25 8.68
CA GLY A 253 13.89 -9.19 10.05
C GLY A 253 13.76 -10.54 10.75
N LYS A 254 13.19 -10.51 11.94
CA LYS A 254 13.07 -11.69 12.83
C LYS A 254 11.64 -12.21 12.96
N GLY A 255 10.69 -11.54 12.33
CA GLY A 255 9.27 -11.87 12.35
C GLY A 255 8.92 -13.11 11.54
N THR A 256 7.63 -13.30 11.34
CA THR A 256 7.09 -14.37 10.49
C THR A 256 6.37 -13.77 9.30
N VAL A 257 6.74 -14.19 8.09
CA VAL A 257 6.01 -13.85 6.87
C VAL A 257 5.41 -15.13 6.28
N GLY A 258 4.18 -15.06 5.82
CA GLY A 258 3.50 -16.20 5.22
C GLY A 258 2.80 -15.84 3.92
N PHE A 259 2.92 -16.74 2.95
CA PHE A 259 2.16 -16.74 1.71
C PHE A 259 1.39 -18.05 1.64
N SER A 260 0.07 -17.98 1.57
CA SER A 260 -0.80 -19.16 1.46
C SER A 260 -1.78 -18.96 0.30
N ASP A 261 -1.89 -19.96 -0.56
CA ASP A 261 -2.79 -19.96 -1.73
C ASP A 261 -2.60 -18.73 -2.64
N CYS A 262 -1.36 -18.26 -2.77
CA CYS A 262 -1.01 -17.10 -3.56
C CYS A 262 -0.51 -17.50 -4.96
N THR A 263 -0.69 -16.58 -5.93
CA THR A 263 -0.18 -16.76 -7.30
C THR A 263 0.91 -15.76 -7.57
N PHE A 264 2.06 -16.24 -8.10
CA PHE A 264 3.22 -15.43 -8.45
C PHE A 264 3.50 -15.49 -9.94
N THR A 265 3.55 -14.32 -10.62
CA THR A 265 3.82 -14.22 -12.04
C THR A 265 4.78 -13.08 -12.37
N ARG A 266 5.61 -13.27 -13.42
CA ARG A 266 6.41 -12.22 -14.08
C ARG A 266 7.41 -11.50 -13.16
N TRP A 267 8.12 -12.26 -12.32
CA TRP A 267 9.30 -11.74 -11.61
C TRP A 267 10.55 -11.81 -12.49
N ASP A 268 11.65 -11.23 -11.99
CA ASP A 268 12.95 -11.15 -12.68
C ASP A 268 12.81 -10.56 -14.09
N SER A 269 12.14 -9.41 -14.18
CA SER A 269 11.86 -8.74 -15.45
C SER A 269 13.12 -8.19 -16.12
N GLN A 270 14.17 -7.94 -15.36
CA GLN A 270 15.49 -7.49 -15.87
C GLN A 270 16.41 -8.65 -16.23
N ASN A 271 15.98 -9.92 -16.06
CA ASN A 271 16.74 -11.14 -16.35
C ASN A 271 18.09 -11.21 -15.62
N GLU A 272 18.10 -10.83 -14.35
CA GLU A 272 19.28 -10.87 -13.47
C GLU A 272 19.40 -12.20 -12.70
N ASN A 273 18.55 -13.18 -13.02
CA ASN A 273 18.43 -14.48 -12.33
C ASN A 273 18.00 -14.34 -10.86
N ARG A 274 17.11 -13.38 -10.59
CA ARG A 274 16.56 -13.14 -9.25
C ARG A 274 15.48 -14.14 -8.89
N HIS A 275 15.43 -14.48 -7.62
CA HIS A 275 14.35 -15.31 -7.07
C HIS A 275 13.06 -14.49 -6.89
N ALA A 276 11.90 -15.14 -7.07
CA ALA A 276 10.61 -14.51 -6.76
C ALA A 276 10.54 -14.06 -5.30
N LEU A 277 10.92 -14.94 -4.37
CA LEU A 277 10.98 -14.67 -2.94
C LEU A 277 12.42 -14.73 -2.46
N GLN A 278 12.95 -13.62 -1.97
CA GLN A 278 14.25 -13.53 -1.31
C GLN A 278 14.05 -13.34 0.19
N VAL A 279 14.48 -14.32 0.97
CA VAL A 279 14.28 -14.34 2.43
C VAL A 279 15.64 -14.29 3.10
N ALA A 280 15.98 -13.14 3.68
CA ALA A 280 17.25 -12.93 4.35
C ALA A 280 17.25 -13.43 5.82
N GLY A 281 16.08 -13.43 6.49
CA GLY A 281 15.99 -13.83 7.89
C GLY A 281 14.59 -14.18 8.36
N GLY A 282 14.45 -14.49 9.65
CA GLY A 282 13.17 -14.74 10.31
C GLY A 282 12.56 -16.11 10.04
N THR A 283 11.25 -16.13 9.91
CA THR A 283 10.46 -17.33 9.59
C THR A 283 9.65 -17.09 8.34
N ILE A 284 9.70 -18.01 7.38
CA ILE A 284 8.91 -17.97 6.15
C ILE A 284 8.02 -19.20 6.02
N LEU A 285 6.77 -18.98 5.62
CA LEU A 285 5.80 -20.02 5.32
C LEU A 285 5.31 -19.81 3.89
N VAL A 286 5.44 -20.80 3.00
CA VAL A 286 4.95 -20.77 1.62
C VAL A 286 4.15 -22.04 1.38
N ARG A 287 2.82 -21.91 1.25
CA ARG A 287 1.92 -23.06 1.21
C ARG A 287 0.85 -22.91 0.14
N GLY A 288 0.63 -23.93 -0.66
CA GLY A 288 -0.44 -23.94 -1.66
C GLY A 288 -0.29 -22.88 -2.76
N CYS A 289 0.91 -22.34 -2.94
CA CYS A 289 1.14 -21.24 -3.88
C CYS A 289 1.50 -21.75 -5.27
N GLU A 290 1.18 -20.94 -6.30
CA GLU A 290 1.55 -21.21 -7.70
C GLU A 290 2.67 -20.27 -8.15
N PHE A 291 3.78 -20.84 -8.63
CA PHE A 291 4.90 -20.10 -9.27
C PHE A 291 4.82 -20.31 -10.79
N ARG A 292 4.30 -19.32 -11.52
CA ARG A 292 3.95 -19.43 -12.94
C ARG A 292 5.08 -19.06 -13.90
N GLN A 293 6.35 -19.26 -13.51
CA GLN A 293 7.52 -19.09 -14.39
C GLN A 293 8.63 -20.09 -14.05
N ALA A 294 9.31 -20.58 -15.09
CA ALA A 294 10.48 -21.42 -14.97
C ALA A 294 11.75 -20.61 -14.66
N LYS A 295 11.68 -19.72 -13.67
CA LYS A 295 12.77 -18.88 -13.14
C LYS A 295 13.08 -19.25 -11.69
N PRO A 296 14.18 -18.81 -11.06
CA PRO A 296 14.44 -19.07 -9.64
C PRO A 296 13.27 -18.64 -8.77
N GLN A 297 12.79 -19.50 -7.86
CA GLN A 297 11.58 -19.22 -7.11
C GLN A 297 11.87 -18.69 -5.70
N ILE A 298 12.69 -19.39 -4.91
CA ILE A 298 12.87 -19.03 -3.48
C ILE A 298 14.37 -19.08 -3.14
N GLU A 299 14.85 -18.04 -2.47
CA GLU A 299 16.16 -18.00 -1.84
C GLU A 299 16.02 -17.84 -0.32
N LEU A 300 16.63 -18.76 0.43
CA LEU A 300 16.74 -18.72 1.89
C LEU A 300 18.17 -18.38 2.28
N GLY A 301 18.34 -17.20 2.88
CA GLY A 301 19.61 -16.71 3.39
C GLY A 301 20.02 -17.38 4.73
N GLU A 302 21.26 -17.18 5.14
CA GLU A 302 21.85 -17.82 6.33
C GLU A 302 21.11 -17.52 7.65
N SER A 303 20.49 -16.33 7.76
CA SER A 303 19.78 -15.90 8.98
C SER A 303 18.31 -16.34 9.03
N VAL A 304 17.83 -17.09 8.06
CA VAL A 304 16.50 -17.72 8.11
C VAL A 304 16.50 -18.76 9.24
N ARG A 305 15.61 -18.60 10.19
CA ARG A 305 15.54 -19.49 11.37
C ARG A 305 14.63 -20.69 11.14
N ARG A 306 13.53 -20.48 10.42
CA ARG A 306 12.57 -21.53 10.09
C ARG A 306 11.97 -21.25 8.72
N ALA A 307 11.77 -22.31 7.93
CA ALA A 307 11.06 -22.24 6.69
C ALA A 307 10.17 -23.48 6.53
N VAL A 308 8.92 -23.30 6.07
CA VAL A 308 8.04 -24.38 5.64
C VAL A 308 7.54 -24.05 4.25
N ILE A 309 7.95 -24.85 3.27
CA ILE A 309 7.62 -24.71 1.85
C ILE A 309 6.96 -25.99 1.40
N THR A 310 5.62 -25.98 1.31
CA THR A 310 4.86 -27.23 1.10
C THR A 310 3.59 -27.03 0.26
N GLY A 311 3.26 -28.02 -0.53
CA GLY A 311 2.02 -28.05 -1.32
C GLY A 311 1.99 -27.03 -2.46
N ASN A 312 3.14 -26.49 -2.88
CA ASN A 312 3.22 -25.51 -3.94
C ASN A 312 3.34 -26.17 -5.33
N VAL A 313 2.91 -25.44 -6.36
CA VAL A 313 3.04 -25.84 -7.76
C VAL A 313 4.02 -24.90 -8.46
N PHE A 314 5.01 -25.47 -9.15
CA PHE A 314 6.03 -24.74 -9.86
C PHE A 314 5.98 -25.03 -11.37
N THR A 315 5.99 -23.99 -12.19
CA THR A 315 6.23 -24.13 -13.62
C THR A 315 7.72 -24.37 -13.85
N GLY A 316 8.06 -25.51 -14.46
CA GLY A 316 9.43 -25.96 -14.65
C GLY A 316 10.10 -26.43 -13.35
N PRO A 317 11.40 -26.79 -13.41
CA PRO A 317 12.09 -27.40 -12.28
C PRO A 317 12.05 -26.54 -11.00
N ILE A 318 11.91 -27.16 -9.86
CA ILE A 318 11.99 -26.50 -8.56
C ILE A 318 13.39 -25.94 -8.35
N ARG A 319 13.49 -24.61 -8.20
CA ARG A 319 14.75 -23.88 -7.97
C ARG A 319 14.67 -23.10 -6.65
N ILE A 320 14.95 -23.83 -5.56
CA ILE A 320 15.01 -23.28 -4.21
C ILE A 320 16.46 -23.29 -3.76
N THR A 321 17.04 -22.09 -3.58
CA THR A 321 18.39 -21.94 -3.04
C THR A 321 18.29 -21.86 -1.52
N ASN A 322 18.83 -22.86 -0.81
CA ASN A 322 18.82 -22.89 0.64
C ASN A 322 20.22 -22.74 1.23
N ARG A 323 20.49 -21.59 1.86
CA ARG A 323 21.72 -21.31 2.63
C ARG A 323 21.43 -21.20 4.15
N SER A 324 20.19 -21.48 4.56
CA SER A 324 19.77 -21.39 5.96
C SER A 324 20.49 -22.43 6.82
N LYS A 325 20.90 -22.00 8.02
CA LYS A 325 21.37 -22.88 9.09
C LYS A 325 20.26 -23.26 10.08
N GLY A 326 19.03 -22.79 9.82
CA GLY A 326 17.86 -23.05 10.66
C GLY A 326 17.10 -24.31 10.27
N ASN A 327 15.91 -24.47 10.85
CA ASN A 327 15.04 -25.59 10.54
C ASN A 327 14.24 -25.30 9.26
N VAL A 328 14.53 -26.04 8.18
CA VAL A 328 13.91 -25.87 6.86
C VAL A 328 13.22 -27.16 6.44
N GLN A 329 11.93 -27.07 6.15
CA GLN A 329 11.11 -28.17 5.63
C GLN A 329 10.64 -27.81 4.22
N ILE A 330 11.04 -28.60 3.23
CA ILE A 330 10.64 -28.47 1.84
C ILE A 330 10.08 -29.83 1.42
N SER A 331 8.76 -29.94 1.24
CA SER A 331 8.11 -31.21 0.98
C SER A 331 6.80 -31.05 0.21
N SER A 332 6.35 -32.13 -0.44
CA SER A 332 5.03 -32.21 -1.07
C SER A 332 4.75 -31.09 -2.08
N ASN A 333 5.79 -30.62 -2.77
CA ASN A 333 5.68 -29.65 -3.87
C ASN A 333 5.65 -30.41 -5.19
N ALA A 334 4.97 -29.84 -6.19
CA ALA A 334 4.90 -30.38 -7.54
C ALA A 334 5.54 -29.45 -8.56
N ASP A 335 6.21 -29.99 -9.56
CA ASP A 335 6.76 -29.30 -10.73
C ASP A 335 6.37 -29.97 -12.05
N GLN A 336 6.49 -29.24 -13.14
CA GLN A 336 6.19 -29.72 -14.50
C GLN A 336 7.48 -29.95 -15.27
#